data_2bd32410c6c4aab16389ecd8dc6b1629
#
_entry.id   2bd32410c6c4aab16389ecd8dc6b1629
#
_cell.length_a   1.000
_cell.length_b   1.000
_cell.length_c   1.000
_cell.angle_alpha   90.00
_cell.angle_beta   90.00
_cell.angle_gamma   90.00
#
_symmetry.space_group_name_H-M   'P 1'
#
loop_
_entity.id
_entity.type
_entity.pdbx_description
1 polymer ?
#
loop_
_entity_poly.entity_id
_entity_poly.type
_entity_poly.pdbx_seq_one_letter_code
_entity_poly.pdbx_strand_id
1 'polypeptide(L)'
;MSEQSFVQQLVQESLPVWEQCLHSEFLERLADGTLDEACFKGYIVEDSLYLREYAKVFAWGMTKAADMQTIRTYYSLLSFVNENEDAERLRCLRQFGLTDEGIQSLPLRPENRAYVDYMIDTARNSEGAAECMMACLPCMLSYSWIFQKLLKEHPAVQDAPYGALVADYEGRDYEEACRDWAAFAEKTCEGLSPERLARCREIFHACSVYELDFWAMAALPRSDL
;
A
#
# COMPACT_ATOMS: atom_id res chain seq x y z
N MET A 1 -20.77 20.86 -12.97
CA MET A 1 -19.74 19.81 -12.74
C MET A 1 -19.10 20.16 -11.42
N SER A 2 -19.19 19.32 -10.39
CA SER A 2 -18.45 19.56 -9.14
C SER A 2 -16.96 19.51 -9.47
N GLU A 3 -16.22 20.46 -8.94
CA GLU A 3 -14.75 20.45 -9.01
C GLU A 3 -14.24 19.18 -8.33
N GLN A 4 -13.30 18.47 -8.97
CA GLN A 4 -12.68 17.27 -8.37
C GLN A 4 -11.89 17.69 -7.13
N SER A 5 -11.95 16.89 -6.07
CA SER A 5 -11.13 17.08 -4.89
C SER A 5 -9.64 16.90 -5.21
N PHE A 6 -8.76 17.37 -4.34
CA PHE A 6 -7.30 17.24 -4.55
C PHE A 6 -6.89 15.77 -4.64
N VAL A 7 -7.37 14.93 -3.73
CA VAL A 7 -7.07 13.48 -3.76
C VAL A 7 -7.62 12.81 -5.02
N GLN A 8 -8.82 13.20 -5.49
CA GLN A 8 -9.36 12.68 -6.74
C GLN A 8 -8.48 13.04 -7.96
N GLN A 9 -7.89 14.24 -7.97
CA GLN A 9 -6.94 14.63 -9.01
C GLN A 9 -5.68 13.76 -8.95
N LEU A 10 -5.10 13.53 -7.75
CA LEU A 10 -3.92 12.68 -7.57
C LEU A 10 -4.16 11.26 -8.07
N VAL A 11 -5.32 10.68 -7.76
CA VAL A 11 -5.73 9.36 -8.24
C VAL A 11 -5.77 9.34 -9.78
N GLN A 12 -6.46 10.30 -10.40
CA GLN A 12 -6.57 10.36 -11.86
C GLN A 12 -5.20 10.48 -12.55
N GLU A 13 -4.29 11.27 -11.99
CA GLU A 13 -2.94 11.45 -12.50
C GLU A 13 -2.09 10.17 -12.35
N SER A 14 -2.38 9.33 -11.36
CA SER A 14 -1.64 8.10 -11.09
C SER A 14 -2.21 6.85 -11.79
N LEU A 15 -3.42 6.92 -12.36
CA LEU A 15 -4.02 5.79 -13.08
C LEU A 15 -3.11 5.17 -14.15
N PRO A 16 -2.33 5.91 -14.96
CA PRO A 16 -1.43 5.31 -15.93
C PRO A 16 -0.33 4.43 -15.31
N VAL A 17 0.09 4.73 -14.07
CA VAL A 17 1.07 3.91 -13.32
C VAL A 17 0.35 2.69 -12.73
N TRP A 18 -0.82 2.87 -12.14
CA TRP A 18 -1.60 1.76 -11.58
C TRP A 18 -2.06 0.76 -12.66
N GLU A 19 -2.30 1.23 -13.88
CA GLU A 19 -2.56 0.36 -15.02
C GLU A 19 -1.34 -0.52 -15.35
N GLN A 20 -0.12 0.03 -15.25
CA GLN A 20 1.10 -0.76 -15.40
C GLN A 20 1.28 -1.76 -14.25
N CYS A 21 0.91 -1.39 -13.01
CA CYS A 21 0.89 -2.32 -11.89
C CYS A 21 -0.05 -3.50 -12.16
N LEU A 22 -1.28 -3.23 -12.62
CA LEU A 22 -2.27 -4.25 -12.96
C LEU A 22 -1.74 -5.26 -13.99
N HIS A 23 -0.96 -4.80 -14.97
CA HIS A 23 -0.33 -5.62 -16.01
C HIS A 23 1.08 -6.09 -15.65
N SER A 24 1.46 -6.06 -14.36
CA SER A 24 2.70 -6.66 -13.91
C SER A 24 2.65 -8.20 -14.04
N GLU A 25 3.80 -8.80 -14.30
CA GLU A 25 3.91 -10.25 -14.45
C GLU A 25 3.38 -11.02 -13.22
N PHE A 26 3.54 -10.45 -12.02
CA PHE A 26 3.00 -11.05 -10.79
C PHE A 26 1.46 -11.13 -10.84
N LEU A 27 0.79 -10.01 -11.14
CA LEU A 27 -0.67 -9.95 -11.15
C LEU A 27 -1.29 -10.70 -12.33
N GLU A 28 -0.64 -10.70 -13.50
CA GLU A 28 -1.09 -11.51 -14.65
C GLU A 28 -1.02 -13.00 -14.33
N ARG A 29 0.07 -13.47 -13.72
CA ARG A 29 0.19 -14.87 -13.29
C ARG A 29 -0.74 -15.23 -12.13
N LEU A 30 -1.02 -14.29 -11.23
CA LEU A 30 -2.03 -14.47 -10.20
C LEU A 30 -3.41 -14.67 -10.83
N ALA A 31 -3.76 -13.82 -11.81
CA ALA A 31 -5.06 -13.83 -12.49
C ALA A 31 -5.32 -15.14 -13.26
N ASP A 32 -4.31 -15.67 -13.91
CA ASP A 32 -4.42 -16.91 -14.72
C ASP A 32 -4.09 -18.20 -13.93
N GLY A 33 -3.76 -18.06 -12.64
CA GLY A 33 -3.47 -19.18 -11.75
C GLY A 33 -2.10 -19.84 -11.96
N THR A 34 -1.19 -19.21 -12.69
CA THR A 34 0.17 -19.73 -12.98
C THR A 34 1.26 -19.12 -12.09
N LEU A 35 0.90 -18.31 -11.10
CA LEU A 35 1.86 -17.71 -10.19
C LEU A 35 2.62 -18.78 -9.41
N ASP A 36 3.96 -18.74 -9.51
CA ASP A 36 4.84 -19.66 -8.80
C ASP A 36 4.75 -19.42 -7.28
N GLU A 37 4.68 -20.53 -6.52
CA GLU A 37 4.64 -20.50 -5.05
C GLU A 37 5.83 -19.74 -4.44
N ALA A 38 7.02 -19.87 -5.03
CA ALA A 38 8.20 -19.16 -4.54
C ALA A 38 8.10 -17.64 -4.74
N CYS A 39 7.42 -17.19 -5.80
CA CYS A 39 7.12 -15.77 -6.03
C CYS A 39 6.09 -15.27 -5.01
N PHE A 40 4.99 -16.00 -4.82
CA PHE A 40 3.96 -15.62 -3.83
C PHE A 40 4.51 -15.62 -2.40
N LYS A 41 5.31 -16.62 -2.04
CA LYS A 41 6.01 -16.66 -0.75
C LYS A 41 6.93 -15.45 -0.57
N GLY A 42 7.69 -15.10 -1.61
CA GLY A 42 8.55 -13.92 -1.62
C GLY A 42 7.76 -12.62 -1.43
N TYR A 43 6.62 -12.48 -2.13
CA TYR A 43 5.70 -11.35 -1.99
C TYR A 43 5.21 -11.18 -0.55
N ILE A 44 4.67 -12.23 0.08
CA ILE A 44 4.15 -12.17 1.45
C ILE A 44 5.24 -11.78 2.46
N VAL A 45 6.48 -12.23 2.27
CA VAL A 45 7.61 -11.83 3.12
C VAL A 45 7.96 -10.35 2.91
N GLU A 46 8.06 -9.90 1.66
CA GLU A 46 8.36 -8.49 1.37
C GLU A 46 7.26 -7.55 1.86
N ASP A 47 6.00 -7.93 1.68
CA ASP A 47 4.85 -7.20 2.18
C ASP A 47 4.87 -7.06 3.72
N SER A 48 5.18 -8.16 4.41
CA SER A 48 5.32 -8.16 5.87
C SER A 48 6.42 -7.22 6.36
N LEU A 49 7.55 -7.20 5.67
CA LEU A 49 8.67 -6.31 6.00
C LEU A 49 8.35 -4.86 5.64
N TYR A 50 7.60 -4.62 4.55
CA TYR A 50 7.08 -3.32 4.15
C TYR A 50 6.14 -2.75 5.21
N LEU A 51 5.13 -3.52 5.66
CA LEU A 51 4.14 -3.07 6.64
C LEU A 51 4.78 -2.64 7.96
N ARG A 52 5.87 -3.29 8.38
CA ARG A 52 6.65 -2.86 9.56
C ARG A 52 7.21 -1.44 9.40
N GLU A 53 7.75 -1.12 8.24
CA GLU A 53 8.30 0.21 7.96
C GLU A 53 7.19 1.24 7.69
N TYR A 54 6.14 0.81 7.00
CA TYR A 54 4.94 1.59 6.71
C TYR A 54 4.29 2.13 7.99
N ALA A 55 4.16 1.30 9.03
CA ALA A 55 3.62 1.71 10.33
C ALA A 55 4.41 2.88 10.95
N LYS A 56 5.71 2.98 10.72
CA LYS A 56 6.54 4.07 11.22
C LYS A 56 6.21 5.41 10.58
N VAL A 57 5.74 5.41 9.33
CA VAL A 57 5.29 6.64 8.63
C VAL A 57 4.07 7.24 9.32
N PHE A 58 3.13 6.40 9.79
CA PHE A 58 1.99 6.84 10.59
C PHE A 58 2.42 7.42 11.93
N ALA A 59 3.42 6.83 12.59
CA ALA A 59 3.98 7.38 13.81
C ALA A 59 4.58 8.78 13.58
N TRP A 60 5.25 9.01 12.45
CA TRP A 60 5.68 10.35 12.04
C TRP A 60 4.50 11.28 11.79
N GLY A 61 3.44 10.83 11.14
CA GLY A 61 2.21 11.60 10.94
C GLY A 61 1.60 12.06 12.26
N MET A 62 1.52 11.17 13.27
CA MET A 62 1.08 11.52 14.62
C MET A 62 1.99 12.58 15.28
N THR A 63 3.31 12.45 15.14
CA THR A 63 4.27 13.42 15.72
C THR A 63 4.14 14.82 15.11
N LYS A 64 3.73 14.90 13.85
CA LYS A 64 3.60 16.16 13.09
C LYS A 64 2.18 16.73 13.10
N ALA A 65 1.23 16.00 13.68
CA ALA A 65 -0.16 16.46 13.79
C ALA A 65 -0.27 17.66 14.74
N ALA A 66 -1.01 18.68 14.31
CA ALA A 66 -1.21 19.92 15.08
C ALA A 66 -2.31 19.79 16.16
N ASP A 67 -3.17 18.76 16.06
CA ASP A 67 -4.31 18.59 16.95
C ASP A 67 -4.56 17.11 17.30
N MET A 68 -5.30 16.90 18.38
CA MET A 68 -5.61 15.56 18.90
C MET A 68 -6.50 14.75 17.97
N GLN A 69 -7.36 15.37 17.18
CA GLN A 69 -8.22 14.65 16.23
C GLN A 69 -7.39 14.01 15.12
N THR A 70 -6.45 14.74 14.57
CA THR A 70 -5.49 14.23 13.57
C THR A 70 -4.66 13.07 14.14
N ILE A 71 -4.17 13.20 15.38
CA ILE A 71 -3.45 12.11 16.07
C ILE A 71 -4.33 10.86 16.20
N ARG A 72 -5.58 11.02 16.66
CA ARG A 72 -6.52 9.88 16.79
C ARG A 72 -6.81 9.20 15.46
N THR A 73 -6.95 9.99 14.39
CA THR A 73 -7.18 9.42 13.05
C THR A 73 -5.97 8.62 12.60
N TYR A 74 -4.75 9.15 12.68
CA TYR A 74 -3.54 8.38 12.38
C TYR A 74 -3.43 7.10 13.20
N TYR A 75 -3.76 7.16 14.48
CA TYR A 75 -3.77 5.98 15.36
C TYR A 75 -4.80 4.93 14.91
N SER A 76 -6.00 5.35 14.51
CA SER A 76 -7.04 4.43 14.03
C SER A 76 -6.69 3.78 12.69
N LEU A 77 -5.89 4.43 11.85
CA LEU A 77 -5.41 3.87 10.58
C LEU A 77 -4.34 2.79 10.75
N LEU A 78 -3.79 2.63 11.96
CA LEU A 78 -2.79 1.59 12.28
C LEU A 78 -3.42 0.23 12.62
N SER A 79 -4.69 0.00 12.31
CA SER A 79 -5.38 -1.26 12.62
C SER A 79 -4.68 -2.48 12.02
N PHE A 80 -4.06 -2.35 10.85
CA PHE A 80 -3.30 -3.40 10.17
C PHE A 80 -2.09 -3.94 10.97
N VAL A 81 -1.65 -3.28 12.05
CA VAL A 81 -0.63 -3.84 12.96
C VAL A 81 -1.20 -4.82 13.98
N ASN A 82 -2.54 -4.94 14.08
CA ASN A 82 -3.19 -5.90 14.94
C ASN A 82 -3.25 -7.27 14.26
N GLU A 83 -2.80 -8.32 14.94
CA GLU A 83 -2.78 -9.69 14.41
C GLU A 83 -4.14 -10.19 13.89
N ASN A 84 -5.25 -9.71 14.46
CA ASN A 84 -6.59 -10.11 14.01
C ASN A 84 -6.99 -9.49 12.67
N GLU A 85 -6.50 -8.29 12.36
CA GLU A 85 -6.79 -7.59 11.11
C GLU A 85 -5.81 -7.97 9.99
N ASP A 86 -4.68 -8.54 10.37
CA ASP A 86 -3.62 -9.05 9.51
C ASP A 86 -3.67 -10.59 9.36
N ALA A 87 -4.81 -11.19 9.70
CA ALA A 87 -4.94 -12.64 9.88
C ALA A 87 -4.61 -13.44 8.61
N GLU A 88 -4.97 -12.93 7.42
CA GLU A 88 -4.73 -13.64 6.17
C GLU A 88 -3.24 -13.66 5.80
N ARG A 89 -2.54 -12.56 5.91
CA ARG A 89 -1.09 -12.49 5.72
C ARG A 89 -0.35 -13.45 6.66
N LEU A 90 -0.73 -13.42 7.95
CA LEU A 90 -0.15 -14.32 8.95
C LEU A 90 -0.51 -15.79 8.68
N ARG A 91 -1.69 -16.06 8.13
CA ARG A 91 -2.09 -17.40 7.67
C ARG A 91 -1.20 -17.87 6.52
N CYS A 92 -0.94 -17.01 5.54
CA CYS A 92 -0.05 -17.31 4.41
C CYS A 92 1.38 -17.60 4.88
N LEU A 93 1.94 -16.78 5.79
CA LEU A 93 3.26 -17.06 6.37
C LEU A 93 3.32 -18.46 7.01
N ARG A 94 2.31 -18.80 7.83
CA ARG A 94 2.24 -20.13 8.48
C ARG A 94 2.16 -21.29 7.49
N GLN A 95 1.43 -21.11 6.37
CA GLN A 95 1.37 -22.13 5.31
C GLN A 95 2.73 -22.44 4.71
N PHE A 96 3.61 -21.45 4.62
CA PHE A 96 4.99 -21.61 4.16
C PHE A 96 5.97 -22.00 5.27
N GLY A 97 5.48 -22.31 6.47
CA GLY A 97 6.34 -22.63 7.61
C GLY A 97 7.13 -21.45 8.16
N LEU A 98 6.69 -20.23 7.88
CA LEU A 98 7.28 -18.98 8.33
C LEU A 98 6.45 -18.37 9.47
N THR A 99 7.10 -17.54 10.27
CA THR A 99 6.43 -16.72 11.29
C THR A 99 6.79 -15.26 11.08
N ASP A 100 5.89 -14.36 11.50
CA ASP A 100 6.16 -12.92 11.42
C ASP A 100 7.48 -12.55 12.13
N GLU A 101 7.71 -13.09 13.33
CA GLU A 101 8.96 -12.89 14.08
C GLU A 101 10.19 -13.45 13.32
N GLY A 102 10.04 -14.63 12.71
CA GLY A 102 11.16 -15.31 12.03
C GLY A 102 11.67 -14.54 10.82
N ILE A 103 10.81 -13.82 10.11
CA ILE A 103 11.20 -13.05 8.92
C ILE A 103 11.79 -11.67 9.24
N GLN A 104 11.67 -11.17 10.48
CA GLN A 104 12.12 -9.82 10.85
C GLN A 104 13.64 -9.60 10.67
N SER A 105 14.44 -10.65 10.66
CA SER A 105 15.88 -10.59 10.42
C SER A 105 16.27 -10.59 8.94
N LEU A 106 15.31 -10.87 8.05
CA LEU A 106 15.58 -10.88 6.61
C LEU A 106 15.79 -9.45 6.08
N PRO A 107 16.72 -9.26 5.14
CA PRO A 107 16.90 -7.97 4.51
C PRO A 107 15.72 -7.68 3.57
N LEU A 108 15.30 -6.42 3.49
CA LEU A 108 14.44 -5.95 2.40
C LEU A 108 15.17 -6.09 1.06
N ARG A 109 14.47 -6.50 0.02
CA ARG A 109 15.00 -6.45 -1.35
C ARG A 109 15.21 -4.98 -1.78
N PRO A 110 16.11 -4.70 -2.73
CA PRO A 110 16.49 -3.33 -3.09
C PRO A 110 15.31 -2.42 -3.44
N GLU A 111 14.32 -2.93 -4.17
CA GLU A 111 13.14 -2.19 -4.60
C GLU A 111 12.26 -1.80 -3.40
N ASN A 112 11.98 -2.76 -2.52
CA ASN A 112 11.22 -2.51 -1.29
C ASN A 112 12.00 -1.59 -0.34
N ARG A 113 13.32 -1.77 -0.23
CA ARG A 113 14.21 -0.87 0.54
C ARG A 113 14.11 0.56 0.04
N ALA A 114 14.20 0.77 -1.27
CA ALA A 114 14.11 2.10 -1.87
C ALA A 114 12.75 2.76 -1.56
N TYR A 115 11.66 2.01 -1.64
CA TYR A 115 10.33 2.49 -1.34
C TYR A 115 10.18 2.92 0.13
N VAL A 116 10.52 2.02 1.06
CA VAL A 116 10.36 2.34 2.50
C VAL A 116 11.32 3.46 2.95
N ASP A 117 12.54 3.50 2.43
CA ASP A 117 13.49 4.57 2.73
C ASP A 117 12.94 5.92 2.22
N TYR A 118 12.36 5.97 1.02
CA TYR A 118 11.71 7.18 0.50
C TYR A 118 10.55 7.64 1.39
N MET A 119 9.67 6.72 1.81
CA MET A 119 8.54 7.05 2.69
C MET A 119 9.01 7.57 4.05
N ILE A 120 9.96 6.89 4.68
CA ILE A 120 10.51 7.28 6.00
C ILE A 120 11.22 8.62 5.92
N ASP A 121 12.05 8.84 4.90
CA ASP A 121 12.77 10.11 4.73
C ASP A 121 11.82 11.25 4.42
N THR A 122 10.78 11.01 3.60
CA THR A 122 9.70 11.97 3.37
C THR A 122 9.00 12.31 4.68
N ALA A 123 8.57 11.33 5.45
CA ALA A 123 7.86 11.54 6.71
C ALA A 123 8.73 12.26 7.74
N ARG A 124 10.00 11.90 7.86
CA ARG A 124 10.96 12.55 8.78
C ARG A 124 11.17 14.01 8.47
N ASN A 125 11.34 14.33 7.18
CA ASN A 125 11.75 15.68 6.73
C ASN A 125 10.57 16.57 6.31
N SER A 126 9.33 16.07 6.31
CA SER A 126 8.13 16.85 5.97
C SER A 126 7.83 17.94 6.99
N GLU A 127 7.12 18.98 6.56
CA GLU A 127 6.67 20.07 7.40
C GLU A 127 5.45 19.72 8.25
N GLY A 128 4.64 18.76 7.82
CA GLY A 128 3.40 18.41 8.52
C GLY A 128 2.92 16.99 8.26
N ALA A 129 1.71 16.70 8.78
CA ALA A 129 1.10 15.39 8.69
C ALA A 129 0.64 15.04 7.26
N ALA A 130 0.30 16.02 6.43
CA ALA A 130 -0.21 15.79 5.08
C ALA A 130 0.77 15.01 4.21
N GLU A 131 2.05 15.38 4.25
CA GLU A 131 3.09 14.71 3.47
C GLU A 131 3.29 13.26 3.90
N CYS A 132 3.14 12.97 5.20
CA CYS A 132 3.14 11.59 5.71
C CYS A 132 1.96 10.79 5.15
N MET A 133 0.78 11.40 5.11
CA MET A 133 -0.41 10.75 4.56
C MET A 133 -0.27 10.50 3.05
N MET A 134 0.29 11.44 2.30
CA MET A 134 0.56 11.28 0.87
C MET A 134 1.58 10.18 0.56
N ALA A 135 2.50 9.88 1.48
CA ALA A 135 3.42 8.75 1.32
C ALA A 135 2.74 7.39 1.54
N CYS A 136 1.66 7.35 2.33
CA CYS A 136 0.95 6.11 2.65
C CYS A 136 -0.23 5.82 1.72
N LEU A 137 -0.93 6.86 1.29
CA LEU A 137 -2.22 6.74 0.61
C LEU A 137 -2.17 5.97 -0.72
N PRO A 138 -1.11 6.07 -1.57
CA PRO A 138 -1.03 5.33 -2.82
C PRO A 138 -1.15 3.82 -2.66
N CYS A 139 -0.47 3.23 -1.67
CA CYS A 139 -0.56 1.81 -1.37
C CYS A 139 -2.02 1.38 -1.16
N MET A 140 -2.73 2.06 -0.25
CA MET A 140 -4.12 1.74 0.08
C MET A 140 -5.05 1.86 -1.13
N LEU A 141 -4.97 2.95 -1.88
CA LEU A 141 -5.89 3.23 -2.98
C LEU A 141 -5.57 2.42 -4.25
N SER A 142 -4.29 2.20 -4.55
CA SER A 142 -3.89 1.43 -5.73
C SER A 142 -4.29 -0.04 -5.60
N TYR A 143 -4.12 -0.64 -4.41
CA TYR A 143 -4.56 -2.02 -4.17
C TYR A 143 -6.06 -2.19 -4.38
N SER A 144 -6.89 -1.29 -3.81
CA SER A 144 -8.33 -1.32 -4.06
C SER A 144 -8.65 -1.25 -5.56
N TRP A 145 -8.07 -0.28 -6.26
CA TRP A 145 -8.33 -0.09 -7.68
C TRP A 145 -7.86 -1.27 -8.54
N ILE A 146 -6.66 -1.78 -8.26
CA ILE A 146 -6.05 -2.90 -8.99
C ILE A 146 -6.87 -4.18 -8.82
N PHE A 147 -7.18 -4.56 -7.59
CA PHE A 147 -7.86 -5.83 -7.33
C PHE A 147 -9.32 -5.81 -7.75
N GLN A 148 -10.03 -4.68 -7.63
CA GLN A 148 -11.37 -4.53 -8.20
C GLN A 148 -11.37 -4.69 -9.72
N LYS A 149 -10.37 -4.12 -10.40
CA LYS A 149 -10.23 -4.21 -11.84
C LYS A 149 -9.81 -5.61 -12.28
N LEU A 150 -8.83 -6.21 -11.58
CA LEU A 150 -8.39 -7.58 -11.80
C LEU A 150 -9.56 -8.56 -11.72
N LEU A 151 -10.37 -8.47 -10.67
CA LEU A 151 -11.53 -9.32 -10.47
C LEU A 151 -12.59 -9.14 -11.56
N LYS A 152 -12.82 -7.90 -11.99
CA LYS A 152 -13.76 -7.60 -13.08
C LYS A 152 -13.31 -8.19 -14.42
N GLU A 153 -12.01 -8.17 -14.70
CA GLU A 153 -11.42 -8.67 -15.94
C GLU A 153 -11.19 -10.19 -15.89
N HIS A 154 -10.89 -10.74 -14.71
CA HIS A 154 -10.58 -12.15 -14.47
C HIS A 154 -11.39 -12.71 -13.30
N PRO A 155 -12.74 -12.88 -13.41
CA PRO A 155 -13.56 -13.32 -12.28
C PRO A 155 -13.15 -14.67 -11.68
N ALA A 156 -12.52 -15.54 -12.47
CA ALA A 156 -12.05 -16.85 -12.02
C ALA A 156 -10.83 -16.78 -11.08
N VAL A 157 -10.22 -15.61 -10.88
CA VAL A 157 -9.06 -15.44 -10.00
C VAL A 157 -9.37 -15.80 -8.53
N GLN A 158 -10.62 -15.66 -8.11
CA GLN A 158 -11.04 -16.04 -6.76
C GLN A 158 -10.88 -17.55 -6.49
N ASP A 159 -11.00 -18.37 -7.51
CA ASP A 159 -10.85 -19.83 -7.43
C ASP A 159 -9.40 -20.29 -7.75
N ALA A 160 -8.53 -19.35 -8.13
CA ALA A 160 -7.14 -19.65 -8.44
C ALA A 160 -6.29 -19.83 -7.17
N PRO A 161 -5.11 -20.48 -7.26
CA PRO A 161 -4.16 -20.46 -6.17
C PRO A 161 -3.89 -19.00 -5.72
N TYR A 162 -3.93 -18.76 -4.42
CA TYR A 162 -3.75 -17.42 -3.81
C TYR A 162 -4.89 -16.40 -4.07
N GLY A 163 -6.02 -16.82 -4.62
CA GLY A 163 -7.20 -15.97 -4.83
C GLY A 163 -7.74 -15.32 -3.55
N ALA A 164 -7.46 -15.89 -2.38
CA ALA A 164 -7.77 -15.28 -1.09
C ALA A 164 -7.14 -13.89 -0.92
N LEU A 165 -5.95 -13.65 -1.50
CA LEU A 165 -5.33 -12.32 -1.52
C LEU A 165 -6.25 -11.29 -2.19
N VAL A 166 -6.90 -11.66 -3.29
CA VAL A 166 -7.81 -10.76 -4.03
C VAL A 166 -9.04 -10.44 -3.18
N ALA A 167 -9.57 -11.44 -2.46
CA ALA A 167 -10.77 -11.28 -1.64
C ALA A 167 -10.57 -10.27 -0.48
N ASP A 168 -9.36 -10.16 0.07
CA ASP A 168 -9.04 -9.21 1.14
C ASP A 168 -9.21 -7.75 0.70
N TYR A 169 -9.00 -7.45 -0.58
CA TYR A 169 -9.03 -6.09 -1.13
C TYR A 169 -10.32 -5.74 -1.90
N GLU A 170 -11.22 -6.71 -2.11
CA GLU A 170 -12.47 -6.53 -2.85
C GLU A 170 -13.63 -6.11 -1.94
N GLY A 171 -13.56 -6.42 -0.65
CA GLY A 171 -14.68 -6.29 0.29
C GLY A 171 -15.13 -4.84 0.48
N ARG A 172 -16.44 -4.68 0.83
CA ARG A 172 -17.02 -3.39 1.16
C ARG A 172 -16.24 -2.66 2.26
N ASP A 173 -15.74 -3.39 3.23
CA ASP A 173 -15.03 -2.83 4.37
C ASP A 173 -13.71 -2.18 3.91
N TYR A 174 -13.01 -2.80 2.95
CA TYR A 174 -11.80 -2.21 2.36
C TYR A 174 -12.12 -0.95 1.54
N GLU A 175 -13.20 -0.96 0.76
CA GLU A 175 -13.65 0.24 0.03
C GLU A 175 -14.05 1.39 0.98
N GLU A 176 -14.72 1.07 2.10
CA GLU A 176 -15.06 2.07 3.12
C GLU A 176 -13.80 2.63 3.76
N ALA A 177 -12.84 1.80 4.11
CA ALA A 177 -11.55 2.23 4.61
C ALA A 177 -10.81 3.13 3.59
N CYS A 178 -10.80 2.79 2.30
CA CYS A 178 -10.21 3.64 1.26
C CYS A 178 -10.87 5.02 1.19
N ARG A 179 -12.21 5.10 1.32
CA ARG A 179 -12.93 6.39 1.36
C ARG A 179 -12.56 7.21 2.59
N ASP A 180 -12.47 6.58 3.74
CA ASP A 180 -12.08 7.24 4.99
C ASP A 180 -10.64 7.76 4.95
N TRP A 181 -9.72 6.98 4.38
CA TRP A 181 -8.33 7.38 4.19
C TRP A 181 -8.23 8.56 3.20
N ALA A 182 -8.96 8.49 2.08
CA ALA A 182 -8.99 9.59 1.11
C ALA A 182 -9.59 10.88 1.70
N ALA A 183 -10.68 10.76 2.47
CA ALA A 183 -11.29 11.89 3.15
C ALA A 183 -10.36 12.52 4.20
N PHE A 184 -9.64 11.69 4.96
CA PHE A 184 -8.64 12.17 5.92
C PHE A 184 -7.46 12.84 5.20
N ALA A 185 -6.97 12.27 4.12
CA ALA A 185 -5.91 12.86 3.29
C ALA A 185 -6.33 14.23 2.75
N GLU A 186 -7.54 14.33 2.20
CA GLU A 186 -8.10 15.61 1.75
C GLU A 186 -8.10 16.65 2.86
N LYS A 187 -8.59 16.27 4.05
CA LYS A 187 -8.63 17.14 5.22
C LYS A 187 -7.25 17.60 5.67
N THR A 188 -6.22 16.76 5.61
CA THR A 188 -4.85 17.15 5.97
C THR A 188 -4.24 18.13 4.98
N CYS A 189 -4.77 18.20 3.77
CA CYS A 189 -4.34 19.14 2.73
C CYS A 189 -5.09 20.49 2.77
N GLU A 190 -6.19 20.62 3.53
CA GLU A 190 -6.93 21.86 3.64
C GLU A 190 -6.08 23.02 4.16
N GLY A 191 -6.08 24.12 3.43
CA GLY A 191 -5.36 25.33 3.82
C GLY A 191 -3.83 25.29 3.64
N LEU A 192 -3.30 24.24 3.03
CA LEU A 192 -1.88 24.20 2.66
C LEU A 192 -1.56 25.20 1.55
N SER A 193 -0.32 25.70 1.55
CA SER A 193 0.16 26.54 0.45
C SER A 193 0.24 25.75 -0.87
N PRO A 194 0.21 26.46 -2.03
CA PRO A 194 0.38 25.82 -3.33
C PRO A 194 1.67 24.98 -3.43
N GLU A 195 2.75 25.43 -2.82
CA GLU A 195 4.04 24.74 -2.80
C GLU A 195 3.95 23.41 -2.03
N ARG A 196 3.25 23.41 -0.89
CA ARG A 196 3.04 22.19 -0.11
C ARG A 196 2.09 21.23 -0.81
N LEU A 197 1.03 21.72 -1.46
CA LEU A 197 0.17 20.88 -2.29
C LEU A 197 0.93 20.27 -3.47
N ALA A 198 1.81 21.02 -4.13
CA ALA A 198 2.69 20.49 -5.16
C ALA A 198 3.60 19.38 -4.60
N ARG A 199 4.18 19.58 -3.41
CA ARG A 199 4.99 18.56 -2.74
C ARG A 199 4.16 17.30 -2.40
N CYS A 200 2.94 17.45 -1.90
CA CYS A 200 2.02 16.34 -1.66
C CYS A 200 1.76 15.53 -2.95
N ARG A 201 1.55 16.21 -4.08
CA ARG A 201 1.38 15.59 -5.40
C ARG A 201 2.60 14.79 -5.84
N GLU A 202 3.80 15.37 -5.69
CA GLU A 202 5.06 14.67 -6.00
C GLU A 202 5.23 13.40 -5.16
N ILE A 203 4.95 13.48 -3.85
CA ILE A 203 5.06 12.33 -2.95
C ILE A 203 4.10 11.22 -3.34
N PHE A 204 2.83 11.56 -3.60
CA PHE A 204 1.81 10.60 -4.01
C PHE A 204 2.20 9.88 -5.31
N HIS A 205 2.66 10.66 -6.30
CA HIS A 205 3.09 10.11 -7.58
C HIS A 205 4.33 9.21 -7.41
N ALA A 206 5.34 9.66 -6.66
CA ALA A 206 6.54 8.86 -6.42
C ALA A 206 6.21 7.53 -5.73
N CYS A 207 5.35 7.53 -4.70
CA CYS A 207 4.93 6.30 -4.04
C CYS A 207 4.11 5.39 -4.98
N SER A 208 3.30 5.95 -5.89
CA SER A 208 2.63 5.15 -6.93
C SER A 208 3.63 4.47 -7.88
N VAL A 209 4.75 5.13 -8.21
CA VAL A 209 5.81 4.51 -9.02
C VAL A 209 6.55 3.41 -8.24
N TYR A 210 6.79 3.61 -6.96
CA TYR A 210 7.37 2.55 -6.12
C TYR A 210 6.48 1.32 -5.97
N GLU A 211 5.14 1.47 -6.02
CA GLU A 211 4.25 0.31 -6.11
C GLU A 211 4.50 -0.52 -7.38
N LEU A 212 4.76 0.14 -8.52
CA LEU A 212 5.10 -0.57 -9.76
C LEU A 212 6.41 -1.37 -9.61
N ASP A 213 7.44 -0.78 -9.02
CA ASP A 213 8.70 -1.46 -8.75
C ASP A 213 8.51 -2.63 -7.77
N PHE A 214 7.62 -2.48 -6.78
CA PHE A 214 7.28 -3.54 -5.83
C PHE A 214 6.61 -4.74 -6.54
N TRP A 215 5.64 -4.50 -7.43
CA TRP A 215 5.00 -5.56 -8.21
C TRP A 215 5.98 -6.26 -9.16
N ALA A 216 6.88 -5.51 -9.80
CA ALA A 216 7.94 -6.07 -10.65
C ALA A 216 8.89 -6.98 -9.83
N MET A 217 9.28 -6.54 -8.64
CA MET A 217 10.07 -7.33 -7.70
C MET A 217 9.34 -8.60 -7.28
N ALA A 218 8.05 -8.52 -6.97
CA ALA A 218 7.23 -9.63 -6.49
C ALA A 218 7.13 -10.78 -7.51
N ALA A 219 7.25 -10.50 -8.81
CA ALA A 219 7.27 -11.50 -9.88
C ALA A 219 8.48 -12.46 -9.82
N LEU A 220 9.48 -12.14 -9.03
CA LEU A 220 10.71 -12.93 -8.89
C LEU A 220 10.78 -13.58 -7.50
N PRO A 221 11.20 -14.86 -7.40
CA PRO A 221 11.35 -15.51 -6.10
C PRO A 221 12.48 -14.88 -5.28
N ARG A 222 12.37 -14.94 -3.95
CA ARG A 222 13.48 -14.61 -3.05
C ARG A 222 14.47 -15.77 -3.01
N SER A 223 15.76 -15.46 -3.11
CA SER A 223 16.84 -16.47 -3.09
C SER A 223 17.21 -16.96 -1.69
N ASP A 224 16.70 -16.30 -0.64
CA ASP A 224 17.01 -16.55 0.77
C ASP A 224 15.85 -17.19 1.57
N LEU A 225 14.83 -17.73 0.86
CA LEU A 225 13.67 -18.43 1.43
C LEU A 225 13.60 -19.91 1.09
#